data_f3fd9843d27e5b1056a8616365dd779d
#
_entry.id   f3fd9843d27e5b1056a8616365dd779d
#
_cell.length_a   1.000
_cell.length_b   1.000
_cell.length_c   1.000
_cell.angle_alpha   90.00
_cell.angle_beta   90.00
_cell.angle_gamma   90.00
#
_symmetry.space_group_name_H-M   'P 1'
#
loop_
_entity.id
_entity.type
_entity.pdbx_description
1 polymer ?
#
loop_
_entity_poly.entity_id
_entity_poly.type
_entity_poly.pdbx_seq_one_letter_code
_entity_poly.pdbx_strand_id
1 'polypeptide(L)'
;TMIGPGEITNFSFDTTAKEKNVGFDLEYSLVGNNDSVQKTLVVPKSSSTGVILPNLWHDSSSTLLKTIGINIDYKNKRVTFLKKSIVLNEDIYIPSDFLIIGQPGLRINLQNGASIYSKSAFSFIGSEDEPITVTSSDGSGALAILGPQNDSYFSSTIFENLASPNKGYSGLSASLSFYGTRVTLSNCSFRDNHAEDLVNVINAQYKIVDSQFINVKSDAIDSDFSDGIISRTTFESVGNDAIDLSGSNAEINNISINGVGDKAISAGENSMLKGTSVAVMNAEIAITSKD
;
A
#
# COMPACT_ATOMS: atom_id res chain seq x y z
N THR A 1 19.26 -27.91 4.45
CA THR A 1 19.66 -27.05 3.32
C THR A 1 20.35 -25.85 3.95
N MET A 2 21.58 -25.54 3.55
CA MET A 2 22.25 -24.29 3.94
C MET A 2 21.66 -23.17 3.09
N ILE A 3 21.18 -22.14 3.76
CA ILE A 3 20.67 -20.93 3.13
C ILE A 3 21.80 -19.91 3.21
N GLY A 4 22.27 -19.41 2.07
CA GLY A 4 23.25 -18.34 2.01
C GLY A 4 22.67 -17.00 2.47
N PRO A 5 23.50 -16.01 2.82
CA PRO A 5 23.02 -14.68 3.15
C PRO A 5 22.32 -14.09 1.91
N GLY A 6 21.06 -13.69 2.07
CA GLY A 6 20.24 -13.15 0.98
C GLY A 6 19.42 -14.17 0.16
N GLU A 7 19.48 -15.46 0.47
CA GLU A 7 18.62 -16.45 -0.18
C GLU A 7 17.29 -16.61 0.56
N ILE A 8 16.19 -16.30 -0.09
CA ILE A 8 14.85 -16.63 0.36
C ILE A 8 14.52 -18.03 -0.14
N THR A 9 14.46 -19.00 0.77
CA THR A 9 14.01 -20.35 0.44
C THR A 9 12.50 -20.45 0.66
N ASN A 10 11.73 -20.58 -0.41
CA ASN A 10 10.31 -20.86 -0.31
C ASN A 10 10.12 -22.34 0.03
N PHE A 11 9.50 -22.61 1.18
CA PHE A 11 9.05 -23.94 1.56
C PHE A 11 7.60 -24.10 1.19
N SER A 12 7.28 -25.04 0.29
CA SER A 12 5.90 -25.47 0.04
C SER A 12 5.63 -26.76 0.82
N PHE A 13 4.56 -26.76 1.61
CA PHE A 13 4.11 -27.95 2.31
C PHE A 13 2.76 -28.39 1.74
N ASP A 14 2.69 -29.65 1.32
CA ASP A 14 1.42 -30.26 0.94
C ASP A 14 0.75 -30.77 2.21
N THR A 15 -0.21 -30.00 2.72
CA THR A 15 -0.94 -30.37 3.94
C THR A 15 -2.31 -30.92 3.56
N THR A 16 -2.45 -32.23 3.63
CA THR A 16 -3.77 -32.91 3.60
C THR A 16 -4.48 -32.85 4.95
N ALA A 17 -3.87 -32.24 5.96
CA ALA A 17 -4.39 -32.16 7.31
C ALA A 17 -5.59 -31.21 7.43
N LYS A 18 -6.65 -31.68 8.07
CA LYS A 18 -7.86 -30.91 8.41
C LYS A 18 -7.67 -29.98 9.62
N GLU A 19 -6.46 -29.84 10.12
CA GLU A 19 -6.17 -29.04 11.32
C GLU A 19 -6.10 -27.55 10.97
N LYS A 20 -6.61 -26.72 11.90
CA LYS A 20 -6.66 -25.26 11.73
C LYS A 20 -5.28 -24.59 11.87
N ASN A 21 -4.31 -25.23 12.48
CA ASN A 21 -2.97 -24.73 12.71
C ASN A 21 -1.95 -25.76 12.27
N VAL A 22 -0.84 -25.32 11.70
CA VAL A 22 0.31 -26.16 11.37
C VAL A 22 1.47 -25.69 12.24
N GLY A 23 2.05 -26.59 13.02
CA GLY A 23 3.25 -26.34 13.80
C GLY A 23 4.48 -26.76 12.99
N PHE A 24 5.51 -25.94 13.01
CA PHE A 24 6.83 -26.25 12.44
C PHE A 24 7.88 -26.11 13.51
N ASP A 25 8.76 -27.09 13.58
CA ASP A 25 9.99 -26.98 14.35
C ASP A 25 11.09 -26.55 13.39
N LEU A 26 11.59 -25.32 13.58
CA LEU A 26 12.69 -24.76 12.82
C LEU A 26 13.98 -24.91 13.64
N GLU A 27 14.95 -25.64 13.10
CA GLU A 27 16.30 -25.69 13.61
C GLU A 27 17.22 -24.94 12.65
N TYR A 28 17.94 -23.96 13.15
CA TYR A 28 18.91 -23.22 12.34
C TYR A 28 20.18 -22.95 13.15
N SER A 29 21.30 -22.88 12.45
CA SER A 29 22.57 -22.44 13.00
C SER A 29 23.19 -21.39 12.08
N LEU A 30 23.88 -20.43 12.68
CA LEU A 30 24.67 -19.47 11.91
C LEU A 30 25.96 -20.14 11.43
N VAL A 31 26.37 -19.87 10.21
CA VAL A 31 27.64 -20.36 9.66
C VAL A 31 28.78 -19.86 10.54
N GLY A 32 29.55 -20.78 11.09
CA GLY A 32 30.67 -20.48 12.03
C GLY A 32 30.28 -20.50 13.52
N ASN A 33 29.04 -20.79 13.86
CA ASN A 33 28.59 -21.06 15.23
C ASN A 33 28.12 -22.51 15.35
N ASN A 34 28.58 -23.21 16.39
CA ASN A 34 28.19 -24.59 16.64
C ASN A 34 26.88 -24.72 17.44
N ASP A 35 26.31 -23.62 17.86
CA ASP A 35 25.05 -23.63 18.60
C ASP A 35 23.88 -23.59 17.61
N SER A 36 22.98 -24.55 17.68
CA SER A 36 21.71 -24.53 16.97
C SER A 36 20.61 -23.88 17.81
N VAL A 37 19.77 -23.08 17.18
CA VAL A 37 18.58 -22.53 17.82
C VAL A 37 17.37 -23.27 17.28
N GLN A 38 16.59 -23.85 18.19
CA GLN A 38 15.32 -24.49 17.85
C GLN A 38 14.18 -23.53 18.20
N LYS A 39 13.26 -23.31 17.26
CA LYS A 39 12.08 -22.50 17.47
C LYS A 39 10.87 -23.19 16.86
N THR A 40 9.87 -23.48 17.69
CA THR A 40 8.57 -23.95 17.20
C THR A 40 7.74 -22.76 16.75
N LEU A 41 7.35 -22.76 15.49
CA LEU A 41 6.46 -21.77 14.89
C LEU A 41 5.09 -22.41 14.66
N VAL A 42 4.06 -21.86 15.25
CA VAL A 42 2.68 -22.25 14.94
C VAL A 42 2.14 -21.24 13.93
N VAL A 43 1.92 -21.69 12.72
CA VAL A 43 1.36 -20.85 11.65
C VAL A 43 -0.09 -21.22 11.44
N PRO A 44 -1.04 -20.30 11.61
CA PRO A 44 -2.43 -20.57 11.26
C PRO A 44 -2.51 -20.90 9.77
N LYS A 45 -3.27 -21.91 9.39
CA LYS A 45 -3.48 -22.28 7.99
C LYS A 45 -4.17 -21.13 7.28
N SER A 46 -3.42 -20.36 6.51
CA SER A 46 -3.98 -19.30 5.67
C SER A 46 -4.20 -19.80 4.25
N SER A 47 -5.28 -19.37 3.63
CA SER A 47 -5.47 -19.54 2.19
C SER A 47 -4.45 -18.67 1.44
N SER A 48 -3.60 -19.27 0.72
CA SER A 48 -2.73 -18.95 -0.44
C SER A 48 -2.43 -17.50 -0.89
N THR A 49 -2.61 -16.49 -0.10
CA THR A 49 -2.13 -15.14 -0.40
C THR A 49 -1.27 -14.66 0.76
N GLY A 50 0.01 -14.37 0.49
CA GLY A 50 1.08 -14.12 1.48
C GLY A 50 0.89 -12.95 2.45
N VAL A 51 -0.28 -12.37 2.53
CA VAL A 51 -0.67 -11.42 3.56
C VAL A 51 -1.53 -12.19 4.57
N ILE A 52 -1.02 -12.40 5.78
CA ILE A 52 -1.82 -12.91 6.90
C ILE A 52 -2.79 -11.79 7.28
N LEU A 53 -3.91 -11.71 6.58
CA LEU A 53 -5.02 -10.93 7.06
C LEU A 53 -5.57 -11.69 8.28
N PRO A 54 -5.71 -11.05 9.44
CA PRO A 54 -6.34 -11.68 10.59
C PRO A 54 -7.71 -12.25 10.19
N ASN A 55 -8.23 -13.22 10.95
CA ASN A 55 -9.56 -13.82 10.79
C ASN A 55 -10.73 -12.80 10.91
N LEU A 56 -10.46 -11.53 10.81
CA LEU A 56 -11.37 -10.39 10.98
C LEU A 56 -11.96 -9.86 9.66
N TRP A 57 -11.56 -10.45 8.49
CA TRP A 57 -12.18 -10.02 7.24
C TRP A 57 -13.61 -10.54 7.16
N HIS A 58 -14.55 -9.67 7.45
CA HIS A 58 -15.96 -9.89 7.18
C HIS A 58 -16.42 -8.82 6.20
N ASP A 59 -16.91 -9.25 5.04
CA ASP A 59 -17.47 -8.31 4.06
C ASP A 59 -18.54 -7.45 4.72
N SER A 60 -18.43 -6.14 4.54
CA SER A 60 -19.44 -5.21 5.06
C SER A 60 -20.79 -5.51 4.43
N SER A 61 -21.83 -5.57 5.25
CA SER A 61 -23.18 -5.88 4.75
C SER A 61 -23.64 -4.81 3.76
N SER A 62 -24.35 -5.24 2.72
CA SER A 62 -24.91 -4.31 1.72
C SER A 62 -25.86 -3.29 2.33
N THR A 63 -26.55 -3.65 3.41
CA THR A 63 -27.44 -2.73 4.15
C THR A 63 -26.65 -1.62 4.83
N LEU A 64 -25.56 -1.95 5.53
CA LEU A 64 -24.67 -0.97 6.15
C LEU A 64 -24.11 -0.01 5.09
N LEU A 65 -23.53 -0.55 4.03
CA LEU A 65 -22.93 0.24 2.96
C LEU A 65 -23.95 1.18 2.31
N LYS A 66 -25.17 0.71 2.06
CA LYS A 66 -26.24 1.55 1.50
C LYS A 66 -26.65 2.67 2.46
N THR A 67 -26.68 2.42 3.76
CA THR A 67 -27.01 3.43 4.77
C THR A 67 -26.00 4.58 4.75
N ILE A 68 -24.73 4.28 4.61
CA ILE A 68 -23.69 5.31 4.52
C ILE A 68 -23.55 5.93 3.11
N GLY A 69 -24.30 5.46 2.13
CA GLY A 69 -24.34 6.01 0.77
C GLY A 69 -23.46 5.27 -0.24
N ILE A 70 -23.12 4.02 0.04
CA ILE A 70 -22.39 3.13 -0.88
C ILE A 70 -23.36 2.05 -1.38
N ASN A 71 -23.45 1.89 -2.69
CA ASN A 71 -24.32 0.90 -3.31
C ASN A 71 -23.49 -0.21 -3.93
N ILE A 72 -23.86 -1.47 -3.65
CA ILE A 72 -23.27 -2.65 -4.28
C ILE A 72 -24.26 -3.22 -5.29
N ASP A 73 -23.85 -3.25 -6.55
CA ASP A 73 -24.53 -3.96 -7.63
C ASP A 73 -23.88 -5.32 -7.85
N TYR A 74 -24.44 -6.35 -7.25
CA TYR A 74 -23.94 -7.73 -7.35
C TYR A 74 -24.05 -8.29 -8.76
N LYS A 75 -25.01 -7.83 -9.55
CA LYS A 75 -25.25 -8.30 -10.93
C LYS A 75 -24.15 -7.81 -11.89
N ASN A 76 -23.82 -6.53 -11.79
CA ASN A 76 -22.81 -5.90 -12.65
C ASN A 76 -21.44 -5.83 -11.98
N LYS A 77 -21.29 -6.38 -10.78
CA LYS A 77 -20.03 -6.37 -9.99
C LYS A 77 -19.47 -4.97 -9.83
N ARG A 78 -20.29 -4.01 -9.40
CA ARG A 78 -19.91 -2.61 -9.22
C ARG A 78 -20.27 -2.12 -7.83
N VAL A 79 -19.38 -1.29 -7.28
CA VAL A 79 -19.61 -0.49 -6.08
C VAL A 79 -19.61 0.97 -6.50
N THR A 80 -20.65 1.71 -6.15
CA THR A 80 -20.81 3.12 -6.51
C THR A 80 -21.23 3.96 -5.32
N PHE A 81 -20.99 5.25 -5.39
CA PHE A 81 -21.32 6.20 -4.34
C PHE A 81 -22.60 6.94 -4.71
N LEU A 82 -23.58 6.91 -3.81
CA LEU A 82 -24.91 7.54 -4.00
C LEU A 82 -24.89 9.03 -3.68
N LYS A 83 -23.84 9.52 -3.05
CA LYS A 83 -23.66 10.91 -2.64
C LYS A 83 -22.26 11.36 -3.02
N LYS A 84 -22.08 12.66 -3.30
CA LYS A 84 -20.76 13.26 -3.51
C LYS A 84 -19.93 13.37 -2.22
N SER A 85 -20.54 13.29 -1.05
CA SER A 85 -19.82 13.31 0.24
C SER A 85 -20.24 12.13 1.10
N ILE A 86 -19.25 11.34 1.51
CA ILE A 86 -19.38 10.16 2.34
C ILE A 86 -18.52 10.36 3.59
N VAL A 87 -19.07 10.03 4.75
CA VAL A 87 -18.32 9.97 6.01
C VAL A 87 -18.33 8.54 6.51
N LEU A 88 -17.16 8.00 6.78
CA LEU A 88 -16.97 6.67 7.36
C LEU A 88 -16.44 6.81 8.77
N ASN A 89 -17.14 6.24 9.73
CA ASN A 89 -16.76 6.21 11.14
C ASN A 89 -16.36 4.80 11.62
N GLU A 90 -16.48 3.81 10.74
CA GLU A 90 -16.15 2.42 11.00
C GLU A 90 -15.47 1.85 9.75
N ASP A 91 -14.65 0.81 9.97
CA ASP A 91 -13.99 0.10 8.87
C ASP A 91 -14.99 -0.48 7.89
N ILE A 92 -14.70 -0.36 6.61
CA ILE A 92 -15.46 -1.05 5.57
C ILE A 92 -14.59 -2.05 4.83
N TYR A 93 -15.19 -3.20 4.53
CA TYR A 93 -14.56 -4.33 3.86
C TYR A 93 -15.30 -4.62 2.56
N ILE A 94 -14.63 -4.40 1.43
CA ILE A 94 -15.21 -4.63 0.11
C ILE A 94 -14.72 -5.98 -0.40
N PRO A 95 -15.64 -6.92 -0.71
CA PRO A 95 -15.29 -8.26 -1.19
C PRO A 95 -14.57 -8.22 -2.53
N SER A 96 -14.05 -9.37 -2.98
CA SER A 96 -13.42 -9.53 -4.29
C SER A 96 -14.43 -9.42 -5.44
N ASP A 97 -13.89 -9.22 -6.65
CA ASP A 97 -14.61 -9.28 -7.92
C ASP A 97 -15.54 -8.10 -8.22
N PHE A 98 -15.39 -6.99 -7.54
CA PHE A 98 -16.08 -5.74 -7.87
C PHE A 98 -15.13 -4.73 -8.51
N LEU A 99 -15.71 -3.70 -9.12
CA LEU A 99 -15.05 -2.46 -9.47
C LEU A 99 -15.67 -1.33 -8.67
N ILE A 100 -14.86 -0.65 -7.87
CA ILE A 100 -15.29 0.50 -7.06
C ILE A 100 -15.13 1.75 -7.91
N ILE A 101 -16.25 2.42 -8.22
CA ILE A 101 -16.28 3.54 -9.15
C ILE A 101 -16.53 4.85 -8.39
N GLY A 102 -15.52 5.72 -8.39
CA GLY A 102 -15.64 7.10 -7.92
C GLY A 102 -15.88 8.05 -9.10
N GLN A 103 -16.73 9.03 -8.89
CA GLN A 103 -17.04 10.07 -9.88
C GLN A 103 -16.40 11.40 -9.50
N PRO A 104 -16.19 12.33 -10.45
CA PRO A 104 -15.66 13.65 -10.15
C PRO A 104 -16.40 14.36 -9.02
N GLY A 105 -15.63 15.00 -8.14
CA GLY A 105 -16.13 15.70 -6.97
C GLY A 105 -16.54 14.80 -5.80
N LEU A 106 -16.30 13.47 -5.86
CA LEU A 106 -16.53 12.58 -4.72
C LEU A 106 -15.55 12.92 -3.59
N ARG A 107 -16.09 13.06 -2.38
CA ARG A 107 -15.30 13.24 -1.15
C ARG A 107 -15.61 12.13 -0.17
N ILE A 108 -14.60 11.41 0.25
CA ILE A 108 -14.66 10.37 1.30
C ILE A 108 -13.87 10.88 2.49
N ASN A 109 -14.54 11.03 3.63
CA ASN A 109 -13.92 11.45 4.88
C ASN A 109 -13.89 10.27 5.86
N LEU A 110 -12.69 9.84 6.22
CA LEU A 110 -12.45 8.77 7.19
C LEU A 110 -12.30 9.41 8.58
N GLN A 111 -13.02 8.90 9.55
CA GLN A 111 -13.02 9.43 10.92
C GLN A 111 -12.94 8.28 11.93
N ASN A 112 -12.50 8.58 13.14
CA ASN A 112 -12.43 7.62 14.25
C ASN A 112 -11.57 6.38 13.93
N GLY A 113 -10.55 6.54 13.10
CA GLY A 113 -9.68 5.45 12.65
C GLY A 113 -10.32 4.52 11.61
N ALA A 114 -11.45 4.91 11.02
CA ALA A 114 -12.10 4.15 9.97
C ALA A 114 -11.21 4.00 8.75
N SER A 115 -11.12 2.80 8.22
CA SER A 115 -10.31 2.47 7.04
C SER A 115 -11.12 1.73 5.99
N ILE A 116 -10.70 1.84 4.75
CA ILE A 116 -11.27 1.09 3.63
C ILE A 116 -10.34 -0.06 3.30
N TYR A 117 -10.82 -1.28 3.45
CA TYR A 117 -10.12 -2.49 3.02
C TYR A 117 -10.84 -3.08 1.81
N SER A 118 -10.10 -3.35 0.75
CA SER A 118 -10.70 -3.85 -0.48
C SER A 118 -9.91 -5.00 -1.08
N LYS A 119 -10.61 -6.06 -1.45
CA LYS A 119 -10.14 -7.10 -2.36
C LYS A 119 -10.60 -6.86 -3.81
N SER A 120 -11.11 -5.67 -4.09
CA SER A 120 -11.59 -5.22 -5.39
C SER A 120 -10.82 -4.00 -5.86
N ALA A 121 -10.77 -3.84 -7.18
CA ALA A 121 -10.07 -2.74 -7.83
C ALA A 121 -10.87 -1.43 -7.76
N PHE A 122 -10.16 -0.32 -7.83
CA PHE A 122 -10.71 1.03 -7.86
C PHE A 122 -10.60 1.65 -9.25
N SER A 123 -11.63 2.39 -9.62
CA SER A 123 -11.64 3.33 -10.74
C SER A 123 -12.12 4.68 -10.25
N PHE A 124 -11.18 5.46 -9.71
CA PHE A 124 -11.42 6.81 -9.20
C PHE A 124 -10.92 7.81 -10.24
N ILE A 125 -11.83 8.34 -11.02
CA ILE A 125 -11.51 9.26 -12.12
C ILE A 125 -12.14 10.61 -11.81
N GLY A 126 -11.35 11.49 -11.22
CA GLY A 126 -11.72 12.90 -11.02
C GLY A 126 -11.39 13.76 -12.24
N SER A 127 -11.54 15.06 -12.09
CA SER A 127 -11.06 16.05 -13.03
C SER A 127 -10.28 17.15 -12.30
N GLU A 128 -9.64 18.03 -13.03
CA GLU A 128 -8.91 19.17 -12.44
C GLU A 128 -9.84 20.07 -11.63
N ASP A 129 -11.04 20.35 -12.15
CA ASP A 129 -12.03 21.21 -11.50
C ASP A 129 -12.82 20.47 -10.39
N GLU A 130 -13.00 19.15 -10.51
CA GLU A 130 -13.73 18.32 -9.56
C GLU A 130 -12.88 17.08 -9.19
N PRO A 131 -11.77 17.22 -8.45
CA PRO A 131 -10.97 16.08 -8.02
C PRO A 131 -11.76 15.16 -7.07
N ILE A 132 -11.41 13.89 -7.06
CA ILE A 132 -11.87 13.00 -6.02
C ILE A 132 -10.98 13.23 -4.79
N THR A 133 -11.56 13.29 -3.61
CA THR A 133 -10.80 13.47 -2.36
C THR A 133 -11.05 12.31 -1.42
N VAL A 134 -9.97 11.66 -0.97
CA VAL A 134 -9.99 10.74 0.16
C VAL A 134 -9.22 11.43 1.28
N THR A 135 -9.89 11.73 2.37
CA THR A 135 -9.35 12.56 3.44
C THR A 135 -9.74 12.04 4.80
N SER A 136 -9.12 12.56 5.83
CA SER A 136 -9.56 12.40 7.22
C SER A 136 -9.64 13.75 7.89
N SER A 137 -10.75 14.04 8.56
CA SER A 137 -10.88 15.29 9.32
C SER A 137 -10.22 15.24 10.69
N ASP A 138 -9.83 14.08 11.19
CA ASP A 138 -9.18 13.85 12.48
C ASP A 138 -7.76 13.26 12.36
N GLY A 139 -7.21 13.18 11.14
CA GLY A 139 -5.87 12.65 10.91
C GLY A 139 -5.76 11.15 11.11
N SER A 140 -6.81 10.40 10.82
CA SER A 140 -6.88 8.95 10.99
C SER A 140 -7.31 8.24 9.73
N GLY A 141 -7.33 6.89 9.76
CA GLY A 141 -7.86 6.06 8.67
C GLY A 141 -6.93 5.91 7.47
N ALA A 142 -7.17 4.85 6.72
CA ALA A 142 -6.34 4.41 5.62
C ALA A 142 -7.16 3.79 4.47
N LEU A 143 -6.53 3.62 3.32
CA LEU A 143 -7.04 2.84 2.20
C LEU A 143 -6.08 1.69 1.90
N ALA A 144 -6.57 0.45 1.94
CA ALA A 144 -5.80 -0.73 1.58
C ALA A 144 -6.48 -1.54 0.46
N ILE A 145 -5.73 -1.80 -0.61
CA ILE A 145 -6.14 -2.64 -1.74
C ILE A 145 -5.28 -3.89 -1.73
N LEU A 146 -5.90 -5.05 -1.51
CA LEU A 146 -5.24 -6.28 -1.15
C LEU A 146 -5.61 -7.40 -2.12
N GLY A 147 -4.75 -7.66 -3.12
CA GLY A 147 -4.86 -8.74 -4.08
C GLY A 147 -6.10 -8.73 -4.99
N PRO A 148 -6.52 -7.60 -5.55
CA PRO A 148 -7.61 -7.57 -6.50
C PRO A 148 -7.21 -8.25 -7.81
N GLN A 149 -8.16 -8.83 -8.52
CA GLN A 149 -7.90 -9.45 -9.83
C GLN A 149 -7.74 -8.44 -10.97
N ASN A 150 -8.32 -7.25 -10.82
CA ASN A 150 -8.29 -6.20 -11.81
C ASN A 150 -7.36 -5.05 -11.39
N ASP A 151 -6.91 -4.27 -12.35
CA ASP A 151 -6.07 -3.11 -12.16
C ASP A 151 -6.85 -1.97 -11.50
N SER A 152 -6.18 -1.23 -10.61
CA SER A 152 -6.74 -0.04 -9.98
C SER A 152 -6.23 1.23 -10.65
N TYR A 153 -7.12 2.20 -10.81
CA TYR A 153 -6.82 3.49 -11.45
C TYR A 153 -7.32 4.65 -10.58
N PHE A 154 -6.41 5.56 -10.30
CA PHE A 154 -6.72 6.83 -9.65
C PHE A 154 -6.22 7.96 -10.56
N SER A 155 -7.09 8.86 -10.92
CA SER A 155 -6.75 10.04 -11.71
C SER A 155 -7.39 11.28 -11.12
N SER A 156 -6.64 12.38 -11.05
CA SER A 156 -7.09 13.63 -10.42
C SER A 156 -7.70 13.36 -9.04
N THR A 157 -6.93 12.66 -8.20
CA THR A 157 -7.35 12.24 -6.86
C THR A 157 -6.43 12.85 -5.81
N ILE A 158 -7.01 13.37 -4.74
CA ILE A 158 -6.32 13.93 -3.59
C ILE A 158 -6.44 12.96 -2.43
N PHE A 159 -5.30 12.58 -1.85
CA PHE A 159 -5.18 11.82 -0.62
C PHE A 159 -4.56 12.73 0.44
N GLU A 160 -5.29 13.07 1.47
CA GLU A 160 -4.82 14.05 2.45
C GLU A 160 -5.18 13.68 3.88
N ASN A 161 -4.30 14.00 4.80
CA ASN A 161 -4.51 13.88 6.25
C ASN A 161 -4.87 12.45 6.69
N LEU A 162 -4.31 11.44 6.03
CA LEU A 162 -4.53 10.02 6.33
C LEU A 162 -3.44 9.46 7.24
N ALA A 163 -3.76 8.39 7.97
CA ALA A 163 -2.83 7.65 8.81
C ALA A 163 -2.76 6.17 8.41
N SER A 164 -2.01 5.38 9.16
CA SER A 164 -2.08 3.92 9.06
C SER A 164 -3.35 3.39 9.76
N PRO A 165 -3.79 2.17 9.41
CA PRO A 165 -4.94 1.55 10.07
C PRO A 165 -4.74 1.40 11.58
N ASN A 166 -5.70 1.83 12.36
CA ASN A 166 -5.60 1.82 13.83
C ASN A 166 -5.99 0.49 14.48
N LYS A 167 -6.67 -0.41 13.77
CA LYS A 167 -7.28 -1.60 14.37
C LYS A 167 -6.72 -2.88 13.76
N GLY A 168 -5.83 -3.54 14.49
CA GLY A 168 -5.65 -5.00 14.39
C GLY A 168 -4.96 -5.57 13.15
N TYR A 169 -4.62 -4.77 12.17
CA TYR A 169 -3.84 -5.20 11.02
C TYR A 169 -2.37 -4.88 11.24
N SER A 170 -1.71 -5.71 12.03
CA SER A 170 -0.24 -5.67 12.12
C SER A 170 0.35 -5.98 10.74
N GLY A 171 0.97 -4.99 10.13
CA GLY A 171 1.60 -5.12 8.82
C GLY A 171 1.11 -4.13 7.75
N LEU A 172 0.18 -3.24 8.09
CA LEU A 172 -0.18 -2.10 7.24
C LEU A 172 0.33 -0.82 7.90
N SER A 173 1.52 -0.34 7.48
CA SER A 173 2.17 0.85 8.02
C SER A 173 1.73 2.13 7.34
N ALA A 174 1.14 2.02 6.15
CA ALA A 174 0.91 3.14 5.26
C ALA A 174 -0.50 3.74 5.32
N SER A 175 -0.60 4.99 4.87
CA SER A 175 -1.88 5.65 4.57
C SER A 175 -2.58 5.00 3.37
N LEU A 176 -1.80 4.58 2.38
CA LEU A 176 -2.26 3.89 1.18
C LEU A 176 -1.43 2.62 0.98
N SER A 177 -2.07 1.46 1.05
CA SER A 177 -1.42 0.16 0.84
C SER A 177 -1.93 -0.51 -0.44
N PHE A 178 -0.99 -0.92 -1.31
CA PHE A 178 -1.27 -1.61 -2.57
C PHE A 178 -0.50 -2.92 -2.61
N TYR A 179 -1.13 -4.02 -2.20
CA TYR A 179 -0.50 -5.33 -2.06
C TYR A 179 -1.02 -6.32 -3.10
N GLY A 180 -0.11 -6.99 -3.82
CA GLY A 180 -0.45 -7.98 -4.83
C GLY A 180 -1.36 -7.44 -5.94
N THR A 181 -1.12 -6.21 -6.39
CA THR A 181 -2.02 -5.51 -7.31
C THR A 181 -1.26 -4.83 -8.46
N ARG A 182 -2.01 -4.36 -9.42
CA ARG A 182 -1.52 -3.37 -10.39
C ARG A 182 -2.27 -2.05 -10.20
N VAL A 183 -1.53 -0.94 -9.98
CA VAL A 183 -2.12 0.37 -9.73
C VAL A 183 -1.50 1.46 -10.59
N THR A 184 -2.34 2.33 -11.10
CA THR A 184 -1.94 3.57 -11.78
C THR A 184 -2.48 4.77 -11.00
N LEU A 185 -1.58 5.69 -10.64
CA LEU A 185 -1.85 6.94 -9.96
C LEU A 185 -1.40 8.06 -10.88
N SER A 186 -2.34 8.83 -11.43
CA SER A 186 -2.07 9.88 -12.42
C SER A 186 -2.69 11.20 -12.00
N ASN A 187 -1.92 12.28 -12.06
CA ASN A 187 -2.38 13.60 -11.64
C ASN A 187 -2.95 13.57 -10.19
N CYS A 188 -2.27 12.87 -9.30
CA CYS A 188 -2.67 12.71 -7.91
C CYS A 188 -1.87 13.63 -6.98
N SER A 189 -2.51 14.06 -5.89
CA SER A 189 -1.86 14.81 -4.82
C SER A 189 -1.92 14.00 -3.53
N PHE A 190 -0.77 13.76 -2.92
CA PHE A 190 -0.59 13.05 -1.67
C PHE A 190 -0.01 14.01 -0.64
N ARG A 191 -0.71 14.24 0.48
CA ARG A 191 -0.24 15.26 1.42
C ARG A 191 -0.68 15.06 2.85
N ASP A 192 0.11 15.63 3.75
CA ASP A 192 -0.23 15.77 5.17
C ASP A 192 -0.54 14.43 5.85
N ASN A 193 0.18 13.35 5.53
CA ASN A 193 -0.08 12.05 6.12
C ASN A 193 0.46 11.93 7.57
N HIS A 194 -0.11 10.99 8.32
CA HIS A 194 0.29 10.67 9.70
C HIS A 194 0.84 9.24 9.88
N ALA A 195 0.91 8.46 8.80
CA ALA A 195 1.50 7.13 8.79
C ALA A 195 3.03 7.17 8.73
N GLU A 196 3.66 6.02 8.91
CA GLU A 196 5.08 5.81 8.62
C GLU A 196 5.33 5.99 7.12
N ASP A 197 4.57 5.27 6.29
CA ASP A 197 4.61 5.43 4.84
C ASP A 197 3.36 6.16 4.35
N LEU A 198 3.51 7.02 3.35
CA LEU A 198 2.34 7.56 2.68
C LEU A 198 1.77 6.53 1.71
N VAL A 199 2.61 5.97 0.84
CA VAL A 199 2.25 4.89 -0.10
C VAL A 199 3.20 3.72 0.14
N ASN A 200 2.64 2.56 0.49
CA ASN A 200 3.40 1.31 0.54
C ASN A 200 2.88 0.32 -0.51
N VAL A 201 3.78 -0.22 -1.32
CA VAL A 201 3.47 -1.20 -2.37
C VAL A 201 4.26 -2.48 -2.14
N ILE A 202 3.56 -3.62 -2.07
CA ILE A 202 4.19 -4.93 -1.85
C ILE A 202 3.74 -5.92 -2.92
N ASN A 203 4.72 -6.55 -3.57
CA ASN A 203 4.48 -7.54 -4.63
C ASN A 203 3.49 -7.01 -5.69
N ALA A 204 3.73 -5.78 -6.15
CA ALA A 204 2.81 -5.02 -6.97
C ALA A 204 3.50 -4.48 -8.23
N GLN A 205 2.68 -4.06 -9.18
CA GLN A 205 3.15 -3.23 -10.29
C GLN A 205 2.50 -1.85 -10.18
N TYR A 206 3.29 -0.80 -10.14
CA TYR A 206 2.74 0.53 -9.95
C TYR A 206 3.26 1.55 -10.96
N LYS A 207 2.40 2.51 -11.27
CA LYS A 207 2.75 3.64 -12.11
C LYS A 207 2.25 4.92 -11.44
N ILE A 208 3.17 5.84 -11.15
CA ILE A 208 2.88 7.15 -10.57
C ILE A 208 3.34 8.22 -11.57
N VAL A 209 2.41 9.00 -12.08
CA VAL A 209 2.72 10.00 -13.11
C VAL A 209 2.02 11.32 -12.85
N ASP A 210 2.66 12.42 -13.23
CA ASP A 210 2.10 13.78 -13.13
C ASP A 210 1.56 14.09 -11.71
N SER A 211 2.26 13.62 -10.67
CA SER A 211 1.77 13.59 -9.30
C SER A 211 2.67 14.36 -8.34
N GLN A 212 2.17 14.62 -7.14
CA GLN A 212 2.93 15.37 -6.14
C GLN A 212 2.77 14.77 -4.75
N PHE A 213 3.86 14.74 -3.99
CA PHE A 213 3.94 14.35 -2.60
C PHE A 213 4.37 15.57 -1.78
N ILE A 214 3.56 16.00 -0.81
CA ILE A 214 3.78 17.24 -0.08
C ILE A 214 3.58 17.01 1.41
N ASN A 215 4.52 17.49 2.23
CA ASN A 215 4.44 17.42 3.67
C ASN A 215 4.19 16.00 4.18
N VAL A 216 5.08 15.10 3.80
CA VAL A 216 5.02 13.68 4.16
C VAL A 216 5.73 13.48 5.49
N LYS A 217 5.10 12.74 6.40
CA LYS A 217 5.60 12.57 7.78
C LYS A 217 6.91 11.79 7.85
N SER A 218 7.05 10.72 7.09
CA SER A 218 8.23 9.87 7.02
C SER A 218 8.51 9.51 5.56
N ASP A 219 8.19 8.28 5.08
CA ASP A 219 8.49 7.87 3.72
C ASP A 219 7.34 8.22 2.77
N ALA A 220 7.68 8.73 1.59
CA ALA A 220 6.64 9.05 0.62
C ALA A 220 6.21 7.81 -0.18
N ILE A 221 7.15 7.01 -0.64
CA ILE A 221 6.90 5.74 -1.32
C ILE A 221 7.84 4.69 -0.72
N ASP A 222 7.27 3.65 -0.16
CA ASP A 222 7.95 2.42 0.24
C ASP A 222 7.53 1.29 -0.70
N SER A 223 8.50 0.65 -1.36
CA SER A 223 8.29 -0.32 -2.43
C SER A 223 9.05 -1.61 -2.16
N ASP A 224 8.29 -2.66 -1.82
CA ASP A 224 8.83 -3.98 -1.53
C ASP A 224 8.49 -4.99 -2.62
N PHE A 225 9.50 -5.66 -3.17
CA PHE A 225 9.34 -6.74 -4.15
C PHE A 225 8.44 -6.36 -5.33
N SER A 226 8.55 -5.12 -5.81
CA SER A 226 7.59 -4.50 -6.72
C SER A 226 8.30 -3.91 -7.96
N ASP A 227 7.53 -3.75 -9.04
CA ASP A 227 8.00 -3.08 -10.25
C ASP A 227 7.28 -1.73 -10.42
N GLY A 228 8.05 -0.64 -10.47
CA GLY A 228 7.52 0.72 -10.47
C GLY A 228 7.97 1.59 -11.65
N ILE A 229 7.07 2.48 -12.06
CA ILE A 229 7.38 3.60 -12.95
C ILE A 229 6.93 4.88 -12.28
N ILE A 230 7.85 5.83 -12.05
CA ILE A 230 7.54 7.14 -11.49
C ILE A 230 8.00 8.22 -12.48
N SER A 231 7.10 9.07 -12.92
CA SER A 231 7.49 10.08 -13.89
C SER A 231 6.74 11.40 -13.70
N ARG A 232 7.43 12.52 -14.00
CA ARG A 232 6.89 13.89 -13.86
C ARG A 232 6.22 14.11 -12.50
N THR A 233 6.93 13.70 -11.46
CA THR A 233 6.42 13.68 -10.08
C THR A 233 7.34 14.50 -9.19
N THR A 234 6.75 15.22 -8.26
CA THR A 234 7.46 16.08 -7.32
C THR A 234 7.30 15.58 -5.89
N PHE A 235 8.35 15.73 -5.11
CA PHE A 235 8.39 15.43 -3.67
C PHE A 235 8.86 16.67 -2.94
N GLU A 236 8.08 17.14 -1.98
CA GLU A 236 8.36 18.36 -1.22
C GLU A 236 8.10 18.12 0.28
N SER A 237 9.09 18.41 1.11
CA SER A 237 9.00 18.27 2.57
C SER A 237 8.65 16.85 3.01
N VAL A 238 9.54 15.90 2.74
CA VAL A 238 9.43 14.49 3.13
C VAL A 238 10.29 14.25 4.37
N GLY A 239 9.72 13.64 5.40
CA GLY A 239 10.35 13.51 6.71
C GLY A 239 11.50 12.49 6.79
N ASN A 240 11.48 11.44 5.97
CA ASN A 240 12.53 10.42 5.90
C ASN A 240 12.96 10.18 4.44
N ASP A 241 12.55 9.12 3.76
CA ASP A 241 12.95 8.82 2.40
C ASP A 241 11.86 9.19 1.38
N ALA A 242 12.21 9.83 0.25
CA ALA A 242 11.18 10.13 -0.75
C ALA A 242 10.80 8.88 -1.58
N ILE A 243 11.77 8.03 -1.90
CA ILE A 243 11.55 6.75 -2.57
C ILE A 243 12.45 5.73 -1.90
N ASP A 244 11.88 4.74 -1.21
CA ASP A 244 12.58 3.58 -0.66
C ASP A 244 12.22 2.31 -1.44
N LEU A 245 13.24 1.58 -1.87
CA LEU A 245 13.11 0.37 -2.67
C LEU A 245 13.77 -0.80 -1.96
N SER A 246 13.04 -1.88 -1.72
CA SER A 246 13.55 -3.13 -1.18
C SER A 246 13.16 -4.31 -2.08
N GLY A 247 14.14 -4.99 -2.68
CA GLY A 247 13.91 -6.08 -3.63
C GLY A 247 13.11 -5.66 -4.87
N SER A 248 13.14 -4.38 -5.24
CA SER A 248 12.25 -3.76 -6.20
C SER A 248 12.97 -3.19 -7.41
N ASN A 249 12.27 -3.10 -8.54
CA ASN A 249 12.76 -2.42 -9.73
C ASN A 249 11.98 -1.12 -9.96
N ALA A 250 12.68 -0.02 -10.17
CA ALA A 250 12.04 1.26 -10.47
C ALA A 250 12.68 1.97 -11.68
N GLU A 251 11.81 2.49 -12.55
CA GLU A 251 12.18 3.44 -13.59
C GLU A 251 11.63 4.82 -13.22
N ILE A 252 12.54 5.80 -13.06
CA ILE A 252 12.17 7.16 -12.68
C ILE A 252 12.57 8.16 -13.76
N ASN A 253 11.68 9.08 -14.11
CA ASN A 253 11.95 10.06 -15.15
C ASN A 253 11.33 11.42 -14.83
N ASN A 254 12.11 12.48 -14.97
CA ASN A 254 11.66 13.85 -14.71
C ASN A 254 11.07 14.00 -13.29
N ILE A 255 11.91 13.73 -12.29
CA ILE A 255 11.58 13.77 -10.87
C ILE A 255 12.26 14.98 -10.23
N SER A 256 11.52 15.70 -9.41
CA SER A 256 12.03 16.76 -8.54
C SER A 256 11.80 16.42 -7.08
N ILE A 257 12.85 16.39 -6.29
CA ILE A 257 12.83 16.08 -4.86
C ILE A 257 13.45 17.25 -4.11
N ASN A 258 12.72 17.82 -3.17
CA ASN A 258 13.19 18.96 -2.40
C ASN A 258 12.77 18.86 -0.92
N GLY A 259 13.75 18.94 -0.03
CA GLY A 259 13.50 18.90 1.41
C GLY A 259 13.16 17.50 1.91
N VAL A 260 14.17 16.64 2.01
CA VAL A 260 14.05 15.25 2.49
C VAL A 260 14.91 15.07 3.73
N GLY A 261 14.34 14.46 4.76
CA GLY A 261 14.97 14.32 6.06
C GLY A 261 16.13 13.34 6.13
N ASP A 262 16.12 12.30 5.27
CA ASP A 262 17.23 11.34 5.16
C ASP A 262 17.61 11.17 3.68
N LYS A 263 17.08 10.19 2.95
CA LYS A 263 17.50 9.91 1.57
C LYS A 263 16.46 10.35 0.56
N ALA A 264 16.87 11.05 -0.48
CA ALA A 264 15.94 11.31 -1.56
C ALA A 264 15.54 10.02 -2.29
N ILE A 265 16.52 9.11 -2.51
CA ILE A 265 16.24 7.79 -3.07
C ILE A 265 17.11 6.76 -2.36
N SER A 266 16.50 5.72 -1.82
CA SER A 266 17.14 4.56 -1.22
C SER A 266 16.87 3.35 -2.10
N ALA A 267 17.91 2.72 -2.63
CA ALA A 267 17.83 1.45 -3.34
C ALA A 267 18.45 0.36 -2.46
N GLY A 268 17.59 -0.40 -1.78
CA GLY A 268 17.96 -1.50 -0.87
C GLY A 268 18.39 -2.76 -1.63
N GLU A 269 18.63 -3.83 -0.88
CA GLU A 269 19.14 -5.09 -1.38
C GLU A 269 18.29 -5.66 -2.53
N ASN A 270 18.95 -6.19 -3.54
CA ASN A 270 18.32 -6.75 -4.75
C ASN A 270 17.40 -5.76 -5.50
N SER A 271 17.61 -4.46 -5.33
CA SER A 271 16.84 -3.44 -6.05
C SER A 271 17.57 -2.94 -7.29
N MET A 272 16.82 -2.58 -8.32
CA MET A 272 17.35 -1.94 -9.52
C MET A 272 16.65 -0.60 -9.77
N LEU A 273 17.42 0.47 -9.82
CA LEU A 273 16.95 1.81 -10.13
C LEU A 273 17.51 2.28 -11.48
N LYS A 274 16.63 2.72 -12.36
CA LYS A 274 17.01 3.45 -13.58
C LYS A 274 16.43 4.86 -13.52
N GLY A 275 17.28 5.88 -13.57
CA GLY A 275 16.85 7.27 -13.43
C GLY A 275 17.30 8.13 -14.60
N THR A 276 16.42 9.02 -15.06
CA THR A 276 16.74 10.09 -16.01
C THR A 276 16.07 11.39 -15.57
N SER A 277 16.77 12.52 -15.73
CA SER A 277 16.24 13.85 -15.38
C SER A 277 15.74 13.92 -13.93
N VAL A 278 16.59 13.54 -12.98
CA VAL A 278 16.31 13.58 -11.55
C VAL A 278 17.04 14.78 -10.94
N ALA A 279 16.28 15.66 -10.28
CA ALA A 279 16.81 16.80 -9.53
C ALA A 279 16.55 16.56 -8.03
N VAL A 280 17.59 16.64 -7.22
CA VAL A 280 17.52 16.52 -5.76
C VAL A 280 18.08 17.77 -5.14
N MET A 281 17.33 18.36 -4.21
CA MET A 281 17.74 19.51 -3.42
C MET A 281 17.39 19.28 -1.94
N ASN A 282 18.22 19.76 -1.04
CA ASN A 282 17.95 19.75 0.40
C ASN A 282 17.60 18.36 0.94
N ALA A 283 18.39 17.35 0.62
CA ALA A 283 18.35 16.01 1.18
C ALA A 283 19.66 15.75 1.95
N GLU A 284 19.61 14.92 3.01
CA GLU A 284 20.84 14.50 3.68
C GLU A 284 21.68 13.61 2.75
N ILE A 285 21.04 12.67 2.07
CA ILE A 285 21.66 11.83 1.04
C ILE A 285 20.80 11.88 -0.24
N ALA A 286 21.42 12.21 -1.35
CA ALA A 286 20.70 12.29 -2.61
C ALA A 286 20.26 10.91 -3.12
N ILE A 287 21.17 9.95 -3.18
CA ILE A 287 20.90 8.57 -3.61
C ILE A 287 21.81 7.64 -2.83
N THR A 288 21.27 6.58 -2.30
CA THR A 288 22.04 5.49 -1.68
C THR A 288 21.70 4.16 -2.33
N SER A 289 22.68 3.27 -2.40
CA SER A 289 22.50 1.87 -2.74
C SER A 289 23.04 1.02 -1.59
N LYS A 290 22.26 0.03 -1.20
CA LYS A 290 22.63 -0.95 -0.16
C LYS A 290 22.77 -2.32 -0.82
N ASP A 291 23.85 -3.02 -0.47
CA ASP A 291 24.13 -4.39 -0.94
C ASP A 291 23.43 -5.44 -0.08
#